data_f10cd9677dc6db8a8dd700755d0edfef
#
_entry.id   f10cd9677dc6db8a8dd700755d0edfef
#
_cell.length_a   1.000
_cell.length_b   1.000
_cell.length_c   1.000
_cell.angle_alpha   90.00
_cell.angle_beta   90.00
_cell.angle_gamma   90.00
#
_symmetry.space_group_name_H-M   'P 1'
#
loop_
_entity.id
_entity.type
_entity.pdbx_description
1 polymer ?
#
loop_
_entity_poly.entity_id
_entity_poly.type
_entity_poly.pdbx_seq_one_letter_code
_entity_poly.pdbx_strand_id
1 'polypeptide(L)'
;IQGEGRGHLTQALSLRQKLMAEGHEIVGVLVGKSPARRLPDFFLNKIQSPVYLFESPNFLPTAKNKQVSLMRSVLYNVLRLHKYMGSIRYIDRMIRQTDADVVVNFYELLTGLTYLILRPKATMVCIAHQYLFLHPDFVFPKQSTLSLASLRFFTRLTAIGSVKKLALSFRKMREAPLGGIVVVPPLLRQEVLDAVPSNGSYLHGYLLNSGFSEEIRSWHSRHPSVPMHFFWDKKDQRAEVKIDDCLSFHQLDDTLFLRYM
;
A
#
# COMPACT_ATOMS: atom_id res chain seq x y z
N ILE A 1 -0.02 9.26 -2.20
CA ILE A 1 0.02 7.88 -1.64
C ILE A 1 -1.24 7.14 -2.09
N GLN A 2 -1.12 5.89 -2.54
CA GLN A 2 -2.25 5.00 -2.77
C GLN A 2 -2.79 4.49 -1.42
N GLY A 3 -3.99 4.88 -1.04
CA GLY A 3 -4.57 4.70 0.29
C GLY A 3 -5.49 3.49 0.49
N GLU A 4 -5.63 2.59 -0.51
CA GLU A 4 -6.50 1.41 -0.38
C GLU A 4 -5.90 0.32 0.51
N GLY A 5 -4.56 0.26 0.61
CA GLY A 5 -3.81 -0.66 1.45
C GLY A 5 -3.02 0.04 2.55
N ARG A 6 -2.73 -0.69 3.65
CA ARG A 6 -1.91 -0.15 4.75
C ARG A 6 -0.42 -0.06 4.40
N GLY A 7 0.08 -0.90 3.47
CA GLY A 7 1.50 -1.00 3.14
C GLY A 7 2.12 0.31 2.68
N HIS A 8 1.49 1.02 1.75
CA HIS A 8 2.01 2.31 1.28
C HIS A 8 1.93 3.41 2.34
N LEU A 9 0.92 3.35 3.22
CA LEU A 9 0.79 4.28 4.34
C LEU A 9 1.94 4.09 5.36
N THR A 10 2.28 2.84 5.70
CA THR A 10 3.40 2.53 6.60
C THR A 10 4.75 2.90 5.98
N GLN A 11 4.93 2.67 4.68
CA GLN A 11 6.13 3.11 3.94
C GLN A 11 6.28 4.64 3.97
N ALA A 12 5.18 5.37 3.80
CA ALA A 12 5.20 6.82 3.88
C ALA A 12 5.58 7.34 5.27
N LEU A 13 5.09 6.69 6.35
CA LEU A 13 5.51 7.02 7.71
C LEU A 13 7.01 6.80 7.93
N SER A 14 7.54 5.67 7.46
CA SER A 14 8.97 5.35 7.56
C SER A 14 9.84 6.34 6.78
N LEU A 15 9.40 6.71 5.56
CA LEU A 15 10.13 7.70 4.77
C LEU A 15 10.08 9.07 5.43
N ARG A 16 8.90 9.48 5.96
CA ARG A 16 8.78 10.74 6.69
C ARG A 16 9.79 10.85 7.82
N GLN A 17 9.91 9.83 8.66
CA GLN A 17 10.87 9.81 9.76
C GLN A 17 12.30 10.07 9.27
N LYS A 18 12.69 9.41 8.17
CA LYS A 18 14.02 9.59 7.57
C LYS A 18 14.23 11.00 6.99
N LEU A 19 13.25 11.52 6.24
CA LEU A 19 13.33 12.83 5.63
C LEU A 19 13.42 13.94 6.68
N MET A 20 12.61 13.84 7.75
CA MET A 20 12.65 14.80 8.85
C MET A 20 13.98 14.76 9.60
N ALA A 21 14.58 13.58 9.79
CA ALA A 21 15.89 13.43 10.41
C ALA A 21 17.03 14.07 9.58
N GLU A 22 16.87 14.11 8.26
CA GLU A 22 17.81 14.75 7.31
C GLU A 22 17.48 16.25 7.07
N GLY A 23 16.53 16.81 7.82
CA GLY A 23 16.20 18.25 7.77
C GLY A 23 15.25 18.64 6.62
N HIS A 24 14.58 17.67 5.98
CA HIS A 24 13.57 17.95 4.96
C HIS A 24 12.21 18.26 5.58
N GLU A 25 11.46 19.15 4.96
CA GLU A 25 10.09 19.47 5.34
C GLU A 25 9.07 18.67 4.52
N ILE A 26 8.02 18.17 5.19
CA ILE A 26 6.89 17.52 4.53
C ILE A 26 5.72 18.51 4.46
N VAL A 27 5.64 19.23 3.37
CA VAL A 27 4.64 20.31 3.15
C VAL A 27 3.22 19.79 2.97
N GLY A 28 3.05 18.52 2.66
CA GLY A 28 1.73 17.88 2.54
C GLY A 28 1.76 16.43 2.15
N VAL A 29 0.71 15.71 2.51
CA VAL A 29 0.52 14.29 2.21
C VAL A 29 -0.81 14.09 1.51
N LEU A 30 -0.77 13.82 0.21
CA LEU A 30 -1.94 13.56 -0.60
C LEU A 30 -2.23 12.06 -0.63
N VAL A 31 -3.46 11.67 -0.25
CA VAL A 31 -3.86 10.25 -0.19
C VAL A 31 -5.05 10.01 -1.11
N GLY A 32 -4.81 9.20 -2.15
CA GLY A 32 -5.84 8.72 -3.05
C GLY A 32 -6.57 7.52 -2.47
N LYS A 33 -7.88 7.61 -2.33
CA LYS A 33 -8.70 6.52 -1.81
C LYS A 33 -10.10 6.50 -2.43
N SER A 34 -10.76 5.36 -2.37
CA SER A 34 -12.18 5.26 -2.69
C SER A 34 -13.04 5.88 -1.57
N PRO A 35 -14.28 6.30 -1.85
CA PRO A 35 -15.20 6.82 -0.83
C PRO A 35 -15.48 5.83 0.29
N ALA A 36 -15.47 4.53 -0.01
CA ALA A 36 -15.74 3.47 0.96
C ALA A 36 -14.57 3.18 1.93
N ARG A 37 -13.35 3.63 1.59
CA ARG A 37 -12.16 3.39 2.41
C ARG A 37 -11.97 4.48 3.45
N ARG A 38 -11.76 4.07 4.70
CA ARG A 38 -11.36 4.95 5.81
C ARG A 38 -9.85 4.81 6.03
N LEU A 39 -9.17 5.94 6.23
CA LEU A 39 -7.77 5.90 6.61
C LEU A 39 -7.63 5.36 8.03
N PRO A 40 -6.64 4.53 8.30
CA PRO A 40 -6.36 4.03 9.64
C PRO A 40 -5.96 5.15 10.59
N ASP A 41 -6.48 5.13 11.82
CA ASP A 41 -6.20 6.16 12.82
C ASP A 41 -4.70 6.23 13.17
N PHE A 42 -3.99 5.08 13.18
CA PHE A 42 -2.55 5.07 13.41
C PHE A 42 -1.78 5.92 12.41
N PHE A 43 -2.23 5.95 11.14
CA PHE A 43 -1.58 6.76 10.11
C PHE A 43 -1.82 8.24 10.36
N LEU A 44 -3.07 8.64 10.61
CA LEU A 44 -3.43 10.02 10.88
C LEU A 44 -2.71 10.57 12.12
N ASN A 45 -2.59 9.76 13.16
CA ASN A 45 -1.92 10.15 14.41
C ASN A 45 -0.39 10.27 14.27
N LYS A 46 0.22 9.44 13.41
CA LYS A 46 1.69 9.38 13.27
C LYS A 46 2.25 10.27 12.14
N ILE A 47 1.42 10.64 11.14
CA ILE A 47 1.93 11.36 9.97
C ILE A 47 2.35 12.80 10.28
N GLN A 48 1.73 13.45 11.28
CA GLN A 48 2.09 14.79 11.77
C GLN A 48 2.39 15.80 10.66
N SER A 49 1.65 15.76 9.57
CA SER A 49 1.74 16.64 8.41
C SER A 49 0.35 16.82 7.83
N PRO A 50 0.04 17.91 7.13
CA PRO A 50 -1.26 18.11 6.52
C PRO A 50 -1.64 16.97 5.58
N VAL A 51 -2.79 16.35 5.79
CA VAL A 51 -3.30 15.23 4.96
C VAL A 51 -4.45 15.73 4.09
N TYR A 52 -4.30 15.55 2.80
CA TYR A 52 -5.27 15.92 1.77
C TYR A 52 -5.80 14.68 1.06
N LEU A 53 -7.11 14.56 0.97
CA LEU A 53 -7.77 13.38 0.39
C LEU A 53 -8.29 13.69 -1.01
N PHE A 54 -8.16 12.73 -1.90
CA PHE A 54 -8.78 12.78 -3.22
C PHE A 54 -9.33 11.40 -3.62
N GLU A 55 -10.30 11.40 -4.54
CA GLU A 55 -10.88 10.16 -5.04
C GLU A 55 -9.95 9.53 -6.08
N SER A 56 -9.59 8.26 -5.86
CA SER A 56 -8.68 7.48 -6.73
C SER A 56 -9.36 6.18 -7.20
N PRO A 57 -8.95 5.64 -8.36
CA PRO A 57 -9.40 4.34 -8.85
C PRO A 57 -9.17 3.23 -7.84
N ASN A 58 -10.13 2.33 -7.72
CA ASN A 58 -10.07 1.19 -6.81
C ASN A 58 -10.43 -0.12 -7.51
N PHE A 59 -9.87 -1.22 -7.01
CA PHE A 59 -10.26 -2.57 -7.38
C PHE A 59 -11.32 -3.08 -6.40
N LEU A 60 -12.50 -3.41 -6.95
CA LEU A 60 -13.62 -3.88 -6.15
C LEU A 60 -13.47 -5.38 -5.81
N PRO A 61 -13.68 -5.77 -4.55
CA PRO A 61 -13.66 -7.17 -4.16
C PRO A 61 -14.86 -7.93 -4.74
N THR A 62 -14.73 -9.25 -4.87
CA THR A 62 -15.85 -10.13 -5.15
C THR A 62 -16.82 -10.19 -3.96
N ALA A 63 -18.01 -10.78 -4.17
CA ALA A 63 -19.03 -10.92 -3.11
C ALA A 63 -18.51 -11.66 -1.85
N LYS A 64 -17.61 -12.63 -2.02
CA LYS A 64 -16.96 -13.36 -0.91
C LYS A 64 -15.73 -12.65 -0.34
N ASN A 65 -15.42 -11.45 -0.79
CA ASN A 65 -14.25 -10.65 -0.35
C ASN A 65 -12.90 -11.41 -0.39
N LYS A 66 -12.74 -12.32 -1.36
CA LYS A 66 -11.51 -13.14 -1.52
C LYS A 66 -10.68 -12.72 -2.73
N GLN A 67 -11.33 -12.26 -3.80
CA GLN A 67 -10.70 -11.90 -5.06
C GLN A 67 -11.17 -10.54 -5.55
N VAL A 68 -10.45 -9.97 -6.52
CA VAL A 68 -10.84 -8.75 -7.21
C VAL A 68 -11.77 -9.09 -8.38
N SER A 69 -12.88 -8.39 -8.50
CA SER A 69 -13.77 -8.45 -9.67
C SER A 69 -13.32 -7.45 -10.72
N LEU A 70 -12.55 -7.89 -11.72
CA LEU A 70 -12.01 -7.01 -12.76
C LEU A 70 -13.11 -6.29 -13.53
N MET A 71 -14.14 -6.99 -14.01
CA MET A 71 -15.22 -6.38 -14.79
C MET A 71 -15.98 -5.30 -13.99
N ARG A 72 -16.33 -5.59 -12.74
CA ARG A 72 -16.99 -4.61 -11.86
C ARG A 72 -16.07 -3.42 -11.56
N SER A 73 -14.76 -3.67 -11.39
CA SER A 73 -13.78 -2.62 -11.16
C SER A 73 -13.64 -1.70 -12.38
N VAL A 74 -13.58 -2.26 -13.58
CA VAL A 74 -13.51 -1.48 -14.82
C VAL A 74 -14.75 -0.61 -14.96
N LEU A 75 -15.95 -1.19 -14.89
CA LEU A 75 -17.20 -0.42 -15.00
C LEU A 75 -17.30 0.69 -13.95
N TYR A 76 -17.00 0.38 -12.70
CA TYR A 76 -16.98 1.34 -11.61
C TYR A 76 -16.04 2.52 -11.88
N ASN A 77 -14.82 2.24 -12.34
CA ASN A 77 -13.81 3.27 -12.59
C ASN A 77 -14.14 4.10 -13.84
N VAL A 78 -14.70 3.48 -14.89
CA VAL A 78 -15.14 4.20 -16.11
C VAL A 78 -16.23 5.23 -15.78
N LEU A 79 -17.24 4.86 -15.00
CA LEU A 79 -18.31 5.75 -14.57
C LEU A 79 -17.80 6.94 -13.72
N ARG A 80 -16.58 6.86 -13.18
CA ARG A 80 -15.96 7.88 -12.33
C ARG A 80 -14.85 8.68 -12.98
N LEU A 81 -14.60 8.51 -14.27
CA LEU A 81 -13.52 9.21 -14.98
C LEU A 81 -13.56 10.73 -14.79
N HIS A 82 -14.76 11.34 -14.77
CA HIS A 82 -14.92 12.78 -14.54
C HIS A 82 -14.38 13.23 -13.17
N LYS A 83 -14.56 12.39 -12.13
CA LYS A 83 -14.02 12.65 -10.78
C LYS A 83 -12.50 12.53 -10.74
N TYR A 84 -11.96 11.56 -11.48
CA TYR A 84 -10.51 11.38 -11.58
C TYR A 84 -9.83 12.56 -12.27
N MET A 85 -10.47 13.17 -13.27
CA MET A 85 -9.98 14.42 -13.86
C MET A 85 -10.00 15.58 -12.84
N GLY A 86 -11.01 15.64 -11.97
CA GLY A 86 -11.02 16.55 -10.82
C GLY A 86 -9.87 16.31 -9.86
N SER A 87 -9.61 15.05 -9.52
CA SER A 87 -8.49 14.65 -8.66
C SER A 87 -7.12 14.97 -9.27
N ILE A 88 -6.93 14.77 -10.57
CA ILE A 88 -5.69 15.13 -11.30
C ILE A 88 -5.43 16.63 -11.19
N ARG A 89 -6.45 17.47 -11.44
CA ARG A 89 -6.32 18.93 -11.29
C ARG A 89 -6.08 19.35 -9.84
N TYR A 90 -6.68 18.64 -8.89
CA TYR A 90 -6.48 18.87 -7.47
C TYR A 90 -5.05 18.55 -7.03
N ILE A 91 -4.47 17.41 -7.46
CA ILE A 91 -3.08 17.03 -7.19
C ILE A 91 -2.13 18.10 -7.74
N ASP A 92 -2.28 18.52 -9.01
CA ASP A 92 -1.44 19.56 -9.62
C ASP A 92 -1.53 20.88 -8.86
N ARG A 93 -2.77 21.30 -8.50
CA ARG A 93 -2.98 22.51 -7.70
C ARG A 93 -2.26 22.44 -6.37
N MET A 94 -2.37 21.32 -5.65
CA MET A 94 -1.71 21.16 -4.35
C MET A 94 -0.19 21.19 -4.48
N ILE A 95 0.39 20.54 -5.49
CA ILE A 95 1.83 20.59 -5.76
C ILE A 95 2.30 22.05 -5.98
N ARG A 96 1.55 22.84 -6.76
CA ARG A 96 1.87 24.24 -7.03
C ARG A 96 1.68 25.14 -5.82
N GLN A 97 0.61 24.94 -5.05
CA GLN A 97 0.29 25.77 -3.87
C GLN A 97 1.26 25.55 -2.71
N THR A 98 1.78 24.33 -2.56
CA THR A 98 2.79 24.01 -1.53
C THR A 98 4.21 24.32 -1.96
N ASP A 99 4.41 24.73 -3.21
CA ASP A 99 5.74 24.99 -3.81
C ASP A 99 6.75 23.86 -3.55
N ALA A 100 6.27 22.63 -3.68
CA ALA A 100 7.05 21.44 -3.37
C ALA A 100 8.17 21.24 -4.41
N ASP A 101 9.41 21.03 -3.95
CA ASP A 101 10.54 20.68 -4.82
C ASP A 101 10.45 19.26 -5.33
N VAL A 102 9.98 18.36 -4.47
CA VAL A 102 9.93 16.91 -4.74
C VAL A 102 8.56 16.33 -4.40
N VAL A 103 8.06 15.51 -5.30
CA VAL A 103 6.88 14.68 -5.08
C VAL A 103 7.29 13.22 -4.95
N VAL A 104 7.01 12.60 -3.82
CA VAL A 104 7.20 11.16 -3.64
C VAL A 104 5.90 10.43 -3.90
N ASN A 105 5.88 9.59 -4.93
CA ASN A 105 4.70 8.81 -5.32
C ASN A 105 4.79 7.36 -4.83
N PHE A 106 3.91 7.00 -3.90
CA PHE A 106 3.74 5.62 -3.43
C PHE A 106 2.66 4.90 -4.27
N TYR A 107 3.01 4.56 -5.50
CA TYR A 107 2.22 3.75 -6.44
C TYR A 107 0.82 4.31 -6.76
N GLU A 108 0.62 5.63 -6.62
CA GLU A 108 -0.66 6.27 -6.90
C GLU A 108 -0.79 6.61 -8.40
N LEU A 109 -1.81 6.04 -9.04
CA LEU A 109 -2.02 6.16 -10.49
C LEU A 109 -2.27 7.60 -10.92
N LEU A 110 -3.15 8.33 -10.20
CA LEU A 110 -3.54 9.67 -10.61
C LEU A 110 -2.38 10.67 -10.49
N THR A 111 -1.42 10.41 -9.60
CA THR A 111 -0.17 11.19 -9.55
C THR A 111 0.64 11.00 -10.83
N GLY A 112 0.82 9.76 -11.31
CA GLY A 112 1.48 9.51 -12.58
C GLY A 112 0.75 10.17 -13.78
N LEU A 113 -0.58 10.08 -13.80
CA LEU A 113 -1.40 10.74 -14.82
C LEU A 113 -1.34 12.28 -14.72
N THR A 114 -1.20 12.85 -13.53
CA THR A 114 -1.00 14.30 -13.34
C THR A 114 0.29 14.74 -14.04
N TYR A 115 1.37 14.02 -13.86
CA TYR A 115 2.64 14.32 -14.54
C TYR A 115 2.57 14.12 -16.05
N LEU A 116 1.81 13.15 -16.53
CA LEU A 116 1.58 12.95 -17.97
C LEU A 116 0.81 14.12 -18.61
N ILE A 117 -0.26 14.59 -17.94
CA ILE A 117 -1.24 15.53 -18.51
C ILE A 117 -0.87 17.00 -18.22
N LEU A 118 -0.54 17.31 -16.95
CA LEU A 118 -0.37 18.69 -16.48
C LEU A 118 1.09 19.09 -16.24
N ARG A 119 2.00 18.10 -16.20
CA ARG A 119 3.46 18.29 -16.13
C ARG A 119 3.89 19.27 -15.02
N PRO A 120 3.61 19.00 -13.75
CA PRO A 120 4.11 19.82 -12.64
C PRO A 120 5.63 19.96 -12.72
N LYS A 121 6.16 21.11 -12.23
CA LYS A 121 7.62 21.35 -12.22
C LYS A 121 8.37 20.55 -11.17
N ALA A 122 7.72 20.22 -10.06
CA ALA A 122 8.30 19.44 -8.97
C ALA A 122 8.87 18.10 -9.47
N THR A 123 10.04 17.73 -8.99
CA THR A 123 10.68 16.46 -9.38
C THR A 123 9.92 15.27 -8.76
N MET A 124 9.54 14.27 -9.56
CA MET A 124 8.84 13.09 -9.02
C MET A 124 9.79 11.90 -8.87
N VAL A 125 9.76 11.31 -7.66
CA VAL A 125 10.39 10.02 -7.35
C VAL A 125 9.30 9.04 -6.96
N CYS A 126 9.36 7.83 -7.49
CA CYS A 126 8.40 6.78 -7.20
C CYS A 126 8.99 5.73 -6.25
N ILE A 127 8.21 5.30 -5.25
CA ILE A 127 8.65 4.29 -4.27
C ILE A 127 7.57 3.23 -4.12
N ALA A 128 7.87 1.97 -4.43
CA ALA A 128 7.03 0.82 -4.13
C ALA A 128 7.76 -0.50 -4.45
N HIS A 129 7.36 -1.60 -3.82
CA HIS A 129 7.83 -2.94 -4.19
C HIS A 129 7.31 -3.38 -5.58
N GLN A 130 6.16 -2.89 -6.02
CA GLN A 130 5.59 -3.21 -7.33
C GLN A 130 6.46 -2.74 -8.51
N TYR A 131 7.38 -1.80 -8.32
CA TYR A 131 8.32 -1.41 -9.38
C TYR A 131 9.31 -2.53 -9.72
N LEU A 132 9.45 -3.56 -8.87
CA LEU A 132 10.14 -4.80 -9.22
C LEU A 132 9.54 -5.51 -10.43
N PHE A 133 8.23 -5.34 -10.72
CA PHE A 133 7.57 -5.91 -11.90
C PHE A 133 8.15 -5.42 -13.23
N LEU A 134 8.87 -4.30 -13.20
CA LEU A 134 9.58 -3.74 -14.33
C LEU A 134 11.05 -4.14 -14.38
N HIS A 135 11.56 -4.79 -13.33
CA HIS A 135 12.96 -5.23 -13.28
C HIS A 135 13.15 -6.48 -14.16
N PRO A 136 14.24 -6.55 -14.98
CA PRO A 136 14.46 -7.67 -15.90
C PRO A 136 14.59 -9.02 -15.18
N ASP A 137 15.17 -9.05 -13.98
CA ASP A 137 15.39 -10.28 -13.22
C ASP A 137 14.22 -10.67 -12.31
N PHE A 138 13.10 -9.95 -12.38
CA PHE A 138 11.93 -10.30 -11.60
C PHE A 138 11.20 -11.49 -12.22
N VAL A 139 11.17 -12.61 -11.48
CA VAL A 139 10.52 -13.85 -11.92
C VAL A 139 9.05 -13.82 -11.50
N PHE A 140 8.18 -13.86 -12.48
CA PHE A 140 6.74 -13.97 -12.24
C PHE A 140 6.32 -15.45 -12.13
N PRO A 141 5.30 -15.76 -11.29
CA PRO A 141 4.65 -17.06 -11.37
C PRO A 141 3.98 -17.24 -12.75
N LYS A 142 3.72 -18.47 -13.13
CA LYS A 142 3.02 -18.79 -14.40
C LYS A 142 1.67 -18.06 -14.44
N GLN A 143 1.49 -17.22 -15.44
CA GLN A 143 0.26 -16.46 -15.66
C GLN A 143 0.11 -16.11 -17.14
N SER A 144 -1.07 -15.63 -17.56
CA SER A 144 -1.30 -15.24 -18.95
C SER A 144 -0.45 -14.02 -19.33
N THR A 145 0.03 -14.01 -20.57
CA THR A 145 0.82 -12.89 -21.14
C THR A 145 0.05 -11.56 -21.06
N LEU A 146 -1.26 -11.60 -21.27
CA LEU A 146 -2.12 -10.43 -21.19
C LEU A 146 -2.18 -9.86 -19.76
N SER A 147 -2.32 -10.72 -18.75
CA SER A 147 -2.32 -10.29 -17.34
C SER A 147 -0.99 -9.63 -16.98
N LEU A 148 0.13 -10.22 -17.41
CA LEU A 148 1.44 -9.67 -17.17
C LEU A 148 1.66 -8.33 -17.88
N ALA A 149 1.25 -8.23 -19.14
CA ALA A 149 1.33 -6.98 -19.89
C ALA A 149 0.50 -5.86 -19.25
N SER A 150 -0.73 -6.17 -18.81
CA SER A 150 -1.61 -5.24 -18.11
C SER A 150 -1.01 -4.76 -16.80
N LEU A 151 -0.45 -5.67 -16.01
CA LEU A 151 0.21 -5.34 -14.74
C LEU A 151 1.42 -4.41 -14.94
N ARG A 152 2.29 -4.74 -15.90
CA ARG A 152 3.44 -3.91 -16.25
C ARG A 152 3.03 -2.56 -16.81
N PHE A 153 2.00 -2.53 -17.65
CA PHE A 153 1.45 -1.28 -18.19
C PHE A 153 0.93 -0.38 -17.06
N PHE A 154 0.09 -0.91 -16.16
CA PHE A 154 -0.39 -0.17 -14.99
C PHE A 154 0.76 0.36 -14.15
N THR A 155 1.77 -0.49 -13.86
CA THR A 155 2.96 -0.08 -13.09
C THR A 155 3.73 1.05 -13.76
N ARG A 156 3.84 1.05 -15.10
CA ARG A 156 4.46 2.16 -15.84
C ARG A 156 3.64 3.44 -15.73
N LEU A 157 2.31 3.35 -15.81
CA LEU A 157 1.42 4.51 -15.69
C LEU A 157 1.57 5.21 -14.34
N THR A 158 1.74 4.47 -13.24
CA THR A 158 1.93 5.07 -11.91
C THR A 158 3.25 5.86 -11.81
N ALA A 159 4.21 5.62 -12.69
CA ALA A 159 5.54 6.21 -12.66
C ALA A 159 5.86 7.12 -13.84
N ILE A 160 4.87 7.49 -14.68
CA ILE A 160 5.09 8.42 -15.78
C ILE A 160 5.57 9.77 -15.26
N GLY A 161 6.67 10.27 -15.84
CA GLY A 161 7.27 11.54 -15.44
C GLY A 161 8.21 11.45 -14.25
N SER A 162 8.39 10.28 -13.62
CA SER A 162 9.35 10.13 -12.52
C SER A 162 10.80 10.07 -13.02
N VAL A 163 11.70 10.71 -12.30
CA VAL A 163 13.15 10.64 -12.57
C VAL A 163 13.77 9.33 -12.05
N LYS A 164 13.22 8.76 -10.97
CA LYS A 164 13.67 7.49 -10.38
C LYS A 164 12.49 6.67 -9.86
N LYS A 165 12.66 5.35 -9.92
CA LYS A 165 11.75 4.35 -9.34
C LYS A 165 12.54 3.54 -8.31
N LEU A 166 12.28 3.78 -7.03
CA LEU A 166 12.89 3.03 -5.94
C LEU A 166 12.04 1.77 -5.69
N ALA A 167 12.55 0.64 -6.17
CA ALA A 167 11.89 -0.65 -6.04
C ALA A 167 12.30 -1.30 -4.71
N LEU A 168 11.37 -1.39 -3.76
CA LEU A 168 11.65 -1.95 -2.43
C LEU A 168 11.77 -3.47 -2.50
N SER A 169 12.88 -4.03 -1.96
CA SER A 169 13.14 -5.48 -1.96
C SER A 169 13.89 -5.91 -0.71
N PHE A 170 13.53 -7.08 -0.16
CA PHE A 170 14.31 -7.78 0.86
C PHE A 170 15.49 -8.53 0.24
N ARG A 171 15.46 -8.78 -1.07
CA ARG A 171 16.51 -9.46 -1.80
C ARG A 171 17.34 -8.44 -2.57
N LYS A 172 18.66 -8.55 -2.48
CA LYS A 172 19.56 -7.83 -3.38
C LYS A 172 19.34 -8.29 -4.82
N MET A 173 19.26 -7.34 -5.73
CA MET A 173 19.17 -7.57 -7.17
C MET A 173 20.27 -6.75 -7.85
N ARG A 174 20.67 -7.15 -9.05
CA ARG A 174 21.65 -6.36 -9.84
C ARG A 174 21.05 -4.99 -10.18
N GLU A 175 21.89 -4.05 -10.45
CA GLU A 175 21.44 -2.76 -10.94
C GLU A 175 20.80 -2.91 -12.35
N ALA A 176 19.67 -2.26 -12.53
CA ALA A 176 18.98 -2.19 -13.81
C ALA A 176 18.87 -0.73 -14.28
N PRO A 177 19.98 -0.16 -14.82
CA PRO A 177 20.05 1.27 -15.16
C PRO A 177 19.04 1.66 -16.25
N LEU A 178 18.62 0.71 -17.09
CA LEU A 178 17.58 0.93 -18.09
C LEU A 178 16.21 1.11 -17.40
N GLY A 179 15.59 2.27 -17.59
CA GLY A 179 14.28 2.61 -17.05
C GLY A 179 14.29 3.33 -15.70
N GLY A 180 15.45 3.71 -15.15
CA GLY A 180 15.56 4.49 -13.91
C GLY A 180 15.07 3.73 -12.67
N ILE A 181 15.23 2.39 -12.66
CA ILE A 181 14.87 1.52 -11.53
C ILE A 181 16.11 1.33 -10.65
N VAL A 182 15.97 1.67 -9.37
CA VAL A 182 16.97 1.42 -8.33
C VAL A 182 16.35 0.49 -7.31
N VAL A 183 16.94 -0.68 -7.07
CA VAL A 183 16.49 -1.61 -6.03
C VAL A 183 17.08 -1.18 -4.70
N VAL A 184 16.21 -0.95 -3.74
CA VAL A 184 16.58 -0.48 -2.39
C VAL A 184 15.98 -1.37 -1.32
N PRO A 185 16.56 -1.39 -0.09
CA PRO A 185 15.96 -2.10 1.04
C PRO A 185 14.53 -1.61 1.34
N PRO A 186 13.71 -2.44 1.99
CA PRO A 186 12.36 -2.04 2.38
C PRO A 186 12.37 -0.89 3.39
N LEU A 187 11.35 -0.03 3.31
CA LEU A 187 11.11 1.01 4.28
C LEU A 187 10.44 0.39 5.52
N LEU A 188 11.21 0.17 6.55
CA LEU A 188 10.72 -0.32 7.84
C LEU A 188 10.60 0.85 8.82
N ARG A 189 9.54 0.81 9.64
CA ARG A 189 9.34 1.78 10.71
C ARG A 189 10.35 1.57 11.83
N GLN A 190 10.68 2.63 12.55
CA GLN A 190 11.65 2.55 13.65
C GLN A 190 11.23 1.54 14.72
N GLU A 191 9.93 1.47 15.04
CA GLU A 191 9.39 0.51 16.01
C GLU A 191 9.66 -0.95 15.62
N VAL A 192 9.72 -1.26 14.31
CA VAL A 192 10.07 -2.59 13.80
C VAL A 192 11.57 -2.85 13.91
N LEU A 193 12.38 -1.81 13.66
CA LEU A 193 13.85 -1.92 13.73
C LEU A 193 14.33 -2.05 15.19
N ASP A 194 13.64 -1.42 16.12
CA ASP A 194 13.96 -1.44 17.56
C ASP A 194 13.36 -2.67 18.28
N ALA A 195 12.47 -3.42 17.61
CA ALA A 195 11.86 -4.60 18.21
C ALA A 195 12.90 -5.68 18.50
N VAL A 196 12.86 -6.21 19.71
CA VAL A 196 13.66 -7.37 20.08
C VAL A 196 12.88 -8.62 19.67
N PRO A 197 13.38 -9.39 18.69
CA PRO A 197 12.67 -10.58 18.23
C PRO A 197 12.64 -11.67 19.30
N SER A 198 11.51 -12.36 19.42
CA SER A 198 11.36 -13.52 20.28
C SER A 198 10.65 -14.64 19.52
N ASN A 199 10.84 -15.88 19.97
CA ASN A 199 10.14 -17.02 19.40
C ASN A 199 8.88 -17.30 20.22
N GLY A 200 7.72 -17.04 19.62
CA GLY A 200 6.42 -17.46 20.15
C GLY A 200 6.07 -18.89 19.73
N SER A 201 5.27 -19.57 20.54
CA SER A 201 4.74 -20.91 20.21
C SER A 201 3.38 -20.84 19.52
N TYR A 202 3.16 -19.85 18.67
CA TYR A 202 1.88 -19.59 18.00
C TYR A 202 2.09 -19.23 16.52
N LEU A 203 1.04 -19.38 15.73
CA LEU A 203 0.97 -18.84 14.39
C LEU A 203 0.39 -17.42 14.43
N HIS A 204 1.10 -16.49 13.80
CA HIS A 204 0.67 -15.11 13.66
C HIS A 204 0.39 -14.76 12.20
N GLY A 205 -0.70 -14.04 11.92
CA GLY A 205 -1.03 -13.67 10.56
C GLY A 205 -1.92 -12.44 10.43
N TYR A 206 -1.86 -11.81 9.24
CA TYR A 206 -2.73 -10.71 8.86
C TYR A 206 -3.63 -11.09 7.69
N LEU A 207 -4.93 -10.88 7.85
CA LEU A 207 -5.93 -11.08 6.81
C LEU A 207 -6.23 -9.77 6.10
N LEU A 208 -5.68 -9.62 4.89
CA LEU A 208 -6.02 -8.48 4.03
C LEU A 208 -7.52 -8.43 3.73
N ASN A 209 -8.11 -9.60 3.51
CA ASN A 209 -9.55 -9.79 3.28
C ASN A 209 -10.11 -10.72 4.35
N SER A 210 -11.08 -10.26 5.11
CA SER A 210 -11.71 -11.03 6.19
C SER A 210 -12.40 -12.32 5.71
N GLY A 211 -12.68 -12.44 4.40
CA GLY A 211 -13.24 -13.65 3.79
C GLY A 211 -12.37 -14.90 3.94
N PHE A 212 -11.06 -14.75 4.15
CA PHE A 212 -10.15 -15.87 4.41
C PHE A 212 -10.23 -16.43 5.84
N SER A 213 -11.02 -15.85 6.72
CA SER A 213 -11.21 -16.36 8.08
C SER A 213 -11.85 -17.76 8.11
N GLU A 214 -12.62 -18.12 7.09
CA GLU A 214 -13.21 -19.45 6.97
C GLU A 214 -12.16 -20.54 6.74
N GLU A 215 -11.15 -20.27 5.90
CA GLU A 215 -10.04 -21.18 5.64
C GLU A 215 -9.20 -21.39 6.89
N ILE A 216 -8.97 -20.33 7.67
CA ILE A 216 -8.25 -20.43 8.95
C ILE A 216 -9.03 -21.28 9.94
N ARG A 217 -10.33 -21.05 10.09
CA ARG A 217 -11.20 -21.89 10.93
C ARG A 217 -11.19 -23.36 10.48
N SER A 218 -11.29 -23.61 9.17
CA SER A 218 -11.21 -24.95 8.61
C SER A 218 -9.86 -25.63 8.82
N TRP A 219 -8.77 -24.87 8.80
CA TRP A 219 -7.43 -25.39 9.14
C TRP A 219 -7.33 -25.69 10.63
N HIS A 220 -7.80 -24.77 11.47
CA HIS A 220 -7.79 -24.89 12.92
C HIS A 220 -8.60 -26.10 13.41
N SER A 221 -9.75 -26.38 12.81
CA SER A 221 -10.56 -27.58 13.18
C SER A 221 -9.80 -28.91 13.00
N ARG A 222 -8.79 -28.93 12.13
CA ARG A 222 -7.90 -30.09 11.92
C ARG A 222 -6.62 -30.04 12.79
N HIS A 223 -6.34 -28.89 13.41
CA HIS A 223 -5.14 -28.66 14.21
C HIS A 223 -5.52 -27.84 15.47
N PRO A 224 -6.42 -28.36 16.33
CA PRO A 224 -7.04 -27.57 17.40
C PRO A 224 -6.08 -27.17 18.53
N SER A 225 -4.93 -27.84 18.63
CA SER A 225 -3.92 -27.56 19.68
C SER A 225 -2.92 -26.49 19.28
N VAL A 226 -2.97 -25.97 18.05
CA VAL A 226 -2.00 -24.95 17.58
C VAL A 226 -2.51 -23.56 17.93
N PRO A 227 -1.82 -22.79 18.80
CA PRO A 227 -2.22 -21.41 19.11
C PRO A 227 -2.08 -20.50 17.87
N MET A 228 -3.09 -19.68 17.63
CA MET A 228 -3.20 -18.85 16.43
C MET A 228 -3.77 -17.47 16.76
N HIS A 229 -3.06 -16.43 16.34
CA HIS A 229 -3.49 -15.04 16.46
C HIS A 229 -3.54 -14.40 15.07
N PHE A 230 -4.75 -14.15 14.55
CA PHE A 230 -4.94 -13.52 13.26
C PHE A 230 -5.51 -12.11 13.41
N PHE A 231 -4.99 -11.18 12.61
CA PHE A 231 -5.42 -9.79 12.59
C PHE A 231 -6.21 -9.49 11.32
N TRP A 232 -7.31 -8.77 11.45
CA TRP A 232 -8.16 -8.35 10.35
C TRP A 232 -8.66 -6.92 10.50
N ASP A 233 -9.17 -6.37 9.40
CA ASP A 233 -9.84 -5.07 9.36
C ASP A 233 -11.33 -5.29 9.05
N LYS A 234 -12.02 -6.09 9.89
CA LYS A 234 -13.44 -6.41 9.72
C LYS A 234 -14.28 -5.39 10.49
N LYS A 235 -15.15 -4.69 9.77
CA LYS A 235 -16.06 -3.70 10.36
C LYS A 235 -17.01 -4.35 11.36
N ASP A 236 -17.43 -3.58 12.35
CA ASP A 236 -18.46 -3.95 13.33
C ASP A 236 -18.17 -5.20 14.16
N GLN A 237 -16.89 -5.50 14.36
CA GLN A 237 -16.46 -6.58 15.24
C GLN A 237 -15.83 -6.03 16.54
N ARG A 238 -15.87 -6.85 17.60
CA ARG A 238 -15.15 -6.58 18.84
C ARG A 238 -13.65 -6.49 18.61
N ALA A 239 -12.92 -5.86 19.53
CA ALA A 239 -11.46 -5.77 19.46
C ALA A 239 -10.81 -7.16 19.31
N GLU A 240 -11.38 -8.16 19.98
CA GLU A 240 -11.01 -9.56 19.86
C GLU A 240 -12.26 -10.45 19.68
N VAL A 241 -12.15 -11.42 18.80
CA VAL A 241 -13.13 -12.51 18.61
C VAL A 241 -12.42 -13.83 18.89
N LYS A 242 -12.54 -14.29 20.12
CA LYS A 242 -12.03 -15.59 20.57
C LYS A 242 -12.94 -16.70 20.03
N ILE A 243 -12.37 -17.68 19.32
CA ILE A 243 -13.09 -18.84 18.81
C ILE A 243 -13.05 -19.97 19.84
N ASP A 244 -11.85 -20.21 20.36
CA ASP A 244 -11.56 -21.13 21.48
C ASP A 244 -10.25 -20.69 22.17
N ASP A 245 -9.63 -21.56 22.95
CA ASP A 245 -8.40 -21.24 23.67
C ASP A 245 -7.17 -21.14 22.77
N CYS A 246 -7.24 -21.64 21.54
CA CYS A 246 -6.12 -21.66 20.59
C CYS A 246 -6.31 -20.74 19.39
N LEU A 247 -7.52 -20.25 19.07
CA LEU A 247 -7.74 -19.37 17.92
C LEU A 247 -8.43 -18.07 18.32
N SER A 248 -7.75 -16.95 18.11
CA SER A 248 -8.30 -15.60 18.24
C SER A 248 -8.12 -14.78 16.97
N PHE A 249 -9.13 -13.98 16.62
CA PHE A 249 -9.07 -12.93 15.63
C PHE A 249 -9.10 -11.57 16.33
N HIS A 250 -8.13 -10.73 16.02
CA HIS A 250 -7.98 -9.39 16.59
C HIS A 250 -8.31 -8.32 15.54
N GLN A 251 -8.95 -7.23 15.97
CA GLN A 251 -8.96 -6.03 15.15
C GLN A 251 -7.52 -5.54 14.97
N LEU A 252 -7.21 -5.03 13.79
CA LEU A 252 -5.86 -4.62 13.47
C LEU A 252 -5.49 -3.35 14.25
N ASP A 253 -4.91 -3.57 15.41
CA ASP A 253 -4.19 -2.60 16.22
C ASP A 253 -2.70 -2.68 15.91
N ASP A 254 -2.06 -1.54 15.68
CA ASP A 254 -0.68 -1.46 15.25
C ASP A 254 0.31 -1.96 16.30
N THR A 255 0.08 -1.60 17.57
CA THR A 255 0.94 -1.98 18.69
C THR A 255 0.79 -3.46 19.01
N LEU A 256 -0.46 -3.93 19.07
CA LEU A 256 -0.75 -5.34 19.33
C LEU A 256 -0.22 -6.24 18.21
N PHE A 257 -0.37 -5.81 16.94
CA PHE A 257 0.16 -6.55 15.79
C PHE A 257 1.68 -6.73 15.87
N LEU A 258 2.42 -5.65 16.16
CA LEU A 258 3.88 -5.71 16.30
C LEU A 258 4.32 -6.56 17.50
N ARG A 259 3.53 -6.60 18.57
CA ARG A 259 3.84 -7.41 19.75
C ARG A 259 3.76 -8.93 19.47
N TYR A 260 2.87 -9.34 18.57
CA TYR A 260 2.75 -10.74 18.15
C TYR A 260 3.68 -11.11 16.98
N MET A 261 4.24 -10.14 16.26
CA MET A 261 5.17 -10.34 15.16
C MET A 261 6.57 -10.72 15.64
#